data_4755afc44216da873495b6cf6aca6e6a
#
_entry.id   4755afc44216da873495b6cf6aca6e6a
#
_cell.length_a   1.000
_cell.length_b   1.000
_cell.length_c   1.000
_cell.angle_alpha   90.00
_cell.angle_beta   90.00
_cell.angle_gamma   90.00
#
_symmetry.space_group_name_H-M   'P 1'
#
loop_
_entity.id
_entity.type
_entity.pdbx_description
1 polymer ?
#
loop_
_entity_poly.entity_id
_entity_poly.type
_entity_poly.pdbx_seq_one_letter_code
_entity_poly.pdbx_strand_id
1 'polypeptide(L)'
;MLNLSDRGFVVDRAVFIPSIAFLLSTVGIVLLCPNASGSAFGTLQAAIVENASWFYGIVMAILLVASVVLAFSRVGNIRLGPDNSSPDYSLFSWLSMLFAAGVGIGLMFYGVAEPVVHYLRPPVGEGAPVGGENQAVNLTMLHWGFNAWSVYALMALVLAYFSFRRGLPLTLRSAFYPILGDRIYGPWGAAIDVFAIVCTTFGISTSLGLGVEQLSTGLNYLFGVPESGALKLAITVAIMAMAAVSVALGLDSGIKRLSEINSFLAIALLCFVLLIGPTALILGGTLENFGYYVANLITTSTNLFTYEDTEWLGGWTIFYWGWWISWAPFVGIFIARISRGRTIREFLIGVMVAPTLFVVLWMNVFGGSAIDLIHAGEVSFGEAVANDLSLIH
;
A
#
# COMPACT_ATOMS: atom_id res chain seq x y z
N MET A 1 9.90 31.61 5.02
CA MET A 1 10.16 30.91 3.74
C MET A 1 11.59 31.17 3.29
N LEU A 2 12.36 30.11 3.03
CA LEU A 2 13.60 30.22 2.25
C LEU A 2 13.16 30.48 0.81
N ASN A 3 13.28 31.72 0.39
CA ASN A 3 13.00 32.05 -0.99
C ASN A 3 14.27 31.75 -1.82
N LEU A 4 14.32 30.58 -2.41
CA LEU A 4 15.26 30.23 -3.46
C LEU A 4 14.66 30.60 -4.83
N SER A 5 13.93 31.73 -4.88
CA SER A 5 13.13 32.17 -6.01
C SER A 5 13.88 32.26 -7.33
N ASP A 6 15.20 32.48 -7.29
CA ASP A 6 16.04 32.50 -8.49
C ASP A 6 16.26 31.12 -9.12
N ARG A 7 15.83 30.04 -8.43
CA ARG A 7 15.90 28.65 -8.92
C ARG A 7 14.57 27.89 -8.86
N GLY A 8 13.44 28.56 -8.60
CA GLY A 8 12.09 27.96 -8.61
C GLY A 8 11.77 27.06 -7.43
N PHE A 9 12.60 26.97 -6.38
CA PHE A 9 12.32 26.16 -5.19
C PHE A 9 11.71 27.03 -4.08
N VAL A 10 10.48 26.68 -3.67
CA VAL A 10 9.83 27.27 -2.49
C VAL A 10 9.78 26.22 -1.40
N VAL A 11 10.49 26.45 -0.30
CA VAL A 11 10.56 25.52 0.85
C VAL A 11 9.90 26.17 2.07
N ASP A 12 8.90 25.48 2.64
CA ASP A 12 8.37 25.83 3.96
C ASP A 12 9.35 25.38 5.04
N ARG A 13 10.09 26.34 5.62
CA ARG A 13 11.10 26.03 6.64
C ARG A 13 10.52 25.39 7.89
N ALA A 14 9.29 25.76 8.26
CA ALA A 14 8.64 25.23 9.45
C ALA A 14 8.28 23.74 9.31
N VAL A 15 8.19 23.25 8.08
CA VAL A 15 7.95 21.82 7.77
C VAL A 15 9.27 21.11 7.44
N PHE A 16 10.06 21.67 6.53
CA PHE A 16 11.25 21.01 6.01
C PHE A 16 12.31 20.74 7.07
N ILE A 17 12.66 21.77 7.89
CA ILE A 17 13.75 21.63 8.88
C ILE A 17 13.43 20.58 9.94
N PRO A 18 12.25 20.60 10.60
CA PRO A 18 11.91 19.55 11.57
C PRO A 18 11.82 18.15 10.95
N SER A 19 11.28 18.02 9.73
CA SER A 19 11.20 16.72 9.05
C SER A 19 12.57 16.13 8.80
N ILE A 20 13.49 16.91 8.21
CA ILE A 20 14.85 16.45 7.92
C ILE A 20 15.65 16.18 9.19
N ALA A 21 15.50 17.04 10.21
CA ALA A 21 16.18 16.86 11.50
C ALA A 21 15.74 15.55 12.18
N PHE A 22 14.43 15.27 12.18
CA PHE A 22 13.88 14.03 12.73
C PHE A 22 14.41 12.80 11.97
N LEU A 23 14.31 12.80 10.64
CA LEU A 23 14.74 11.68 9.81
C LEU A 23 16.25 11.42 9.94
N LEU A 24 17.10 12.45 9.86
CA LEU A 24 18.54 12.31 10.01
C LEU A 24 18.92 11.86 11.42
N SER A 25 18.24 12.35 12.47
CA SER A 25 18.45 11.90 13.84
C SER A 25 18.10 10.42 14.00
N THR A 26 16.96 9.97 13.43
CA THR A 26 16.56 8.57 13.47
C THR A 26 17.59 7.69 12.75
N VAL A 27 18.00 8.07 11.54
CA VAL A 27 19.05 7.34 10.80
C VAL A 27 20.36 7.31 11.58
N GLY A 28 20.77 8.45 12.15
CA GLY A 28 21.99 8.54 12.98
C GLY A 28 21.94 7.61 14.20
N ILE A 29 20.80 7.56 14.91
CA ILE A 29 20.62 6.69 16.07
C ILE A 29 20.67 5.21 15.65
N VAL A 30 20.01 4.86 14.56
CA VAL A 30 20.01 3.46 14.05
C VAL A 30 21.40 3.02 13.63
N LEU A 31 22.16 3.88 12.97
CA LEU A 31 23.53 3.56 12.54
C LEU A 31 24.52 3.48 13.71
N LEU A 32 24.38 4.34 14.71
CA LEU A 32 25.28 4.36 15.89
C LEU A 32 24.95 3.27 16.90
N CYS A 33 23.66 2.89 17.03
CA CYS A 33 23.18 1.97 18.04
C CYS A 33 22.21 0.93 17.44
N PRO A 34 22.62 0.11 16.45
CA PRO A 34 21.70 -0.77 15.68
C PRO A 34 20.95 -1.76 16.58
N ASN A 35 21.62 -2.41 17.51
CA ASN A 35 21.00 -3.40 18.40
C ASN A 35 19.97 -2.77 19.36
N ALA A 36 20.33 -1.61 19.95
CA ALA A 36 19.43 -0.90 20.85
C ALA A 36 18.21 -0.35 20.10
N SER A 37 18.40 0.15 18.88
CA SER A 37 17.32 0.62 18.01
C SER A 37 16.41 -0.51 17.60
N GLY A 38 16.95 -1.64 17.17
CA GLY A 38 16.16 -2.84 16.82
C GLY A 38 15.31 -3.33 18.00
N SER A 39 15.91 -3.43 19.20
CA SER A 39 15.18 -3.80 20.42
C SER A 39 14.07 -2.79 20.78
N ALA A 40 14.37 -1.49 20.67
CA ALA A 40 13.39 -0.44 20.96
C ALA A 40 12.21 -0.47 19.98
N PHE A 41 12.47 -0.61 18.68
CA PHE A 41 11.41 -0.74 17.68
C PHE A 41 10.59 -2.02 17.85
N GLY A 42 11.23 -3.16 18.13
CA GLY A 42 10.53 -4.41 18.41
C GLY A 42 9.63 -4.31 19.65
N THR A 43 10.14 -3.70 20.74
CA THR A 43 9.33 -3.45 21.95
C THR A 43 8.15 -2.53 21.68
N LEU A 44 8.36 -1.46 20.89
CA LEU A 44 7.28 -0.55 20.52
C LEU A 44 6.23 -1.25 19.65
N GLN A 45 6.67 -2.05 18.68
CA GLN A 45 5.77 -2.84 17.83
C GLN A 45 4.93 -3.82 18.66
N ALA A 46 5.58 -4.58 19.55
CA ALA A 46 4.89 -5.51 20.46
C ALA A 46 3.85 -4.78 21.32
N ALA A 47 4.22 -3.65 21.90
CA ALA A 47 3.31 -2.84 22.71
C ALA A 47 2.11 -2.30 21.90
N ILE A 48 2.31 -1.92 20.64
CA ILE A 48 1.24 -1.49 19.72
C ILE A 48 0.31 -2.67 19.43
N VAL A 49 0.87 -3.82 19.08
CA VAL A 49 0.08 -5.02 18.77
C VAL A 49 -0.75 -5.44 19.99
N GLU A 50 -0.16 -5.50 21.16
CA GLU A 50 -0.83 -5.91 22.39
C GLU A 50 -1.93 -4.93 22.82
N ASN A 51 -1.67 -3.63 22.75
CA ASN A 51 -2.55 -2.64 23.38
C ASN A 51 -3.42 -1.85 22.39
N ALA A 52 -3.11 -1.83 21.10
CA ALA A 52 -3.76 -0.99 20.10
C ALA A 52 -4.36 -1.73 18.90
N SER A 53 -4.26 -3.05 18.79
CA SER A 53 -4.84 -3.82 17.67
C SER A 53 -6.34 -3.56 17.50
N TRP A 54 -7.08 -3.46 18.62
CA TRP A 54 -8.49 -3.12 18.61
C TRP A 54 -8.78 -1.74 18.00
N PHE A 55 -7.90 -0.77 18.22
CA PHE A 55 -8.03 0.56 17.66
C PHE A 55 -7.84 0.55 16.14
N TYR A 56 -6.82 -0.18 15.64
CA TYR A 56 -6.65 -0.40 14.20
C TYR A 56 -7.89 -1.06 13.58
N GLY A 57 -8.41 -2.11 14.21
CA GLY A 57 -9.62 -2.79 13.73
C GLY A 57 -10.83 -1.86 13.62
N ILE A 58 -11.09 -1.05 14.66
CA ILE A 58 -12.19 -0.07 14.64
C ILE A 58 -11.96 0.99 13.56
N VAL A 59 -10.76 1.53 13.44
CA VAL A 59 -10.45 2.56 12.43
C VAL A 59 -10.66 1.98 11.02
N MET A 60 -10.15 0.81 10.72
CA MET A 60 -10.30 0.18 9.41
C MET A 60 -11.77 -0.13 9.09
N ALA A 61 -12.54 -0.62 10.06
CA ALA A 61 -13.98 -0.82 9.89
C ALA A 61 -14.72 0.49 9.62
N ILE A 62 -14.41 1.57 10.34
CA ILE A 62 -14.99 2.90 10.11
C ILE A 62 -14.64 3.40 8.71
N LEU A 63 -13.39 3.27 8.26
CA LEU A 63 -12.97 3.72 6.94
C LEU A 63 -13.71 2.96 5.83
N LEU A 64 -13.84 1.64 5.97
CA LEU A 64 -14.57 0.81 5.01
C LEU A 64 -16.04 1.20 4.94
N VAL A 65 -16.73 1.26 6.10
CA VAL A 65 -18.16 1.62 6.18
C VAL A 65 -18.38 3.04 5.68
N ALA A 66 -17.55 4.01 6.08
CA ALA A 66 -17.67 5.39 5.64
C ALA A 66 -17.52 5.51 4.11
N SER A 67 -16.60 4.76 3.50
CA SER A 67 -16.43 4.74 2.05
C SER A 67 -17.70 4.28 1.34
N VAL A 68 -18.31 3.20 1.83
CA VAL A 68 -19.57 2.66 1.27
C VAL A 68 -20.72 3.66 1.49
N VAL A 69 -20.90 4.15 2.72
CA VAL A 69 -21.97 5.10 3.04
C VAL A 69 -21.86 6.37 2.20
N LEU A 70 -20.67 6.96 2.08
CA LEU A 70 -20.46 8.16 1.27
C LEU A 70 -20.74 7.91 -0.22
N ALA A 71 -20.30 6.76 -0.76
CA ALA A 71 -20.53 6.42 -2.16
C ALA A 71 -22.02 6.31 -2.50
N PHE A 72 -22.84 5.72 -1.61
CA PHE A 72 -24.25 5.48 -1.84
C PHE A 72 -25.19 6.57 -1.28
N SER A 73 -24.66 7.53 -0.54
CA SER A 73 -25.42 8.66 0.00
C SER A 73 -25.67 9.76 -1.06
N ARG A 74 -26.45 10.77 -0.67
CA ARG A 74 -26.65 11.99 -1.49
C ARG A 74 -25.36 12.80 -1.65
N VAL A 75 -24.43 12.70 -0.70
CA VAL A 75 -23.11 13.34 -0.74
C VAL A 75 -22.28 12.80 -1.90
N GLY A 76 -22.50 11.56 -2.31
CA GLY A 76 -21.86 10.94 -3.46
C GLY A 76 -22.00 11.71 -4.78
N ASN A 77 -22.99 12.60 -4.90
CA ASN A 77 -23.19 13.43 -6.10
C ASN A 77 -22.37 14.72 -6.11
N ILE A 78 -21.72 15.07 -4.98
CA ILE A 78 -20.86 16.27 -4.89
C ILE A 78 -19.63 16.06 -5.78
N ARG A 79 -19.26 17.08 -6.55
CA ARG A 79 -18.04 17.08 -7.36
C ARG A 79 -16.81 17.50 -6.55
N LEU A 80 -15.70 16.87 -6.83
CA LEU A 80 -14.36 17.22 -6.32
C LEU A 80 -13.82 18.42 -7.13
N GLY A 81 -14.40 19.56 -6.89
CA GLY A 81 -14.16 20.81 -7.61
C GLY A 81 -15.43 21.69 -7.65
N PRO A 82 -15.44 22.77 -8.44
CA PRO A 82 -16.64 23.55 -8.74
C PRO A 82 -17.76 22.68 -9.31
N ASP A 83 -19.04 23.07 -9.12
CA ASP A 83 -20.18 22.26 -9.55
C ASP A 83 -20.23 22.03 -11.07
N ASN A 84 -19.69 22.95 -11.85
CA ASN A 84 -19.60 22.88 -13.32
C ASN A 84 -18.30 22.25 -13.84
N SER A 85 -17.42 21.73 -12.94
CA SER A 85 -16.17 21.11 -13.36
C SER A 85 -16.41 19.76 -14.05
N SER A 86 -15.60 19.46 -15.06
CA SER A 86 -15.49 18.13 -15.67
C SER A 86 -14.24 17.43 -15.17
N PRO A 87 -14.16 16.10 -15.22
CA PRO A 87 -12.94 15.37 -14.91
C PRO A 87 -11.77 15.79 -15.80
N ASP A 88 -10.60 16.00 -15.20
CA ASP A 88 -9.37 16.39 -15.91
C ASP A 88 -8.85 15.24 -16.81
N TYR A 89 -9.18 13.98 -16.48
CA TYR A 89 -8.77 12.80 -17.21
C TYR A 89 -9.97 11.95 -17.64
N SER A 90 -9.87 11.29 -18.82
CA SER A 90 -10.83 10.29 -19.24
C SER A 90 -10.95 9.16 -18.19
N LEU A 91 -12.05 8.41 -18.22
CA LEU A 91 -12.24 7.28 -17.29
C LEU A 91 -11.11 6.26 -17.42
N PHE A 92 -10.75 5.92 -18.66
CA PHE A 92 -9.67 4.95 -18.92
C PHE A 92 -8.32 5.43 -18.40
N SER A 93 -7.90 6.68 -18.69
CA SER A 93 -6.63 7.24 -18.20
C SER A 93 -6.59 7.30 -16.68
N TRP A 94 -7.70 7.68 -16.05
CA TRP A 94 -7.79 7.75 -14.60
C TRP A 94 -7.67 6.37 -13.94
N LEU A 95 -8.39 5.36 -14.45
CA LEU A 95 -8.28 3.99 -13.94
C LEU A 95 -6.88 3.41 -14.17
N SER A 96 -6.24 3.74 -15.29
CA SER A 96 -4.86 3.31 -15.56
C SER A 96 -3.86 3.93 -14.57
N MET A 97 -4.05 5.21 -14.18
CA MET A 97 -3.21 5.85 -13.17
C MET A 97 -3.47 5.28 -11.76
N LEU A 98 -4.73 4.96 -11.42
CA LEU A 98 -5.05 4.25 -10.18
C LEU A 98 -4.40 2.87 -10.13
N PHE A 99 -4.44 2.15 -11.25
CA PHE A 99 -3.76 0.87 -11.40
C PHE A 99 -2.26 1.00 -11.15
N ALA A 100 -1.60 1.97 -11.80
CA ALA A 100 -0.17 2.20 -11.62
C ALA A 100 0.21 2.56 -10.16
N ALA A 101 -0.70 3.22 -9.42
CA ALA A 101 -0.50 3.50 -8.00
C ALA A 101 -0.61 2.25 -7.12
N GLY A 102 -1.39 1.25 -7.55
CA GLY A 102 -1.60 -0.01 -6.81
C GLY A 102 -0.59 -1.10 -7.12
N VAL A 103 0.05 -1.05 -8.30
CA VAL A 103 1.06 -2.04 -8.72
C VAL A 103 2.43 -1.59 -8.24
N GLY A 104 2.74 -1.92 -7.02
CA GLY A 104 4.03 -1.64 -6.40
C GLY A 104 4.82 -2.91 -6.10
N ILE A 105 6.01 -2.73 -5.53
CA ILE A 105 6.90 -3.83 -5.14
C ILE A 105 6.24 -4.80 -4.17
N GLY A 106 5.38 -4.31 -3.27
CA GLY A 106 4.66 -5.16 -2.33
C GLY A 106 3.79 -6.19 -3.04
N LEU A 107 3.06 -5.80 -4.08
CA LEU A 107 2.23 -6.73 -4.86
C LEU A 107 3.08 -7.78 -5.60
N MET A 108 4.26 -7.38 -6.09
CA MET A 108 5.21 -8.31 -6.70
C MET A 108 5.77 -9.29 -5.67
N PHE A 109 6.15 -8.79 -4.51
CA PHE A 109 6.74 -9.59 -3.43
C PHE A 109 5.73 -10.57 -2.83
N TYR A 110 4.57 -10.08 -2.43
CA TYR A 110 3.57 -10.86 -1.71
C TYR A 110 2.58 -11.62 -2.63
N GLY A 111 2.63 -11.39 -3.94
CA GLY A 111 1.67 -12.01 -4.88
C GLY A 111 1.70 -13.53 -4.91
N VAL A 112 2.87 -14.14 -4.65
CA VAL A 112 3.03 -15.59 -4.45
C VAL A 112 3.09 -15.89 -2.96
N ALA A 113 3.92 -15.16 -2.25
CA ALA A 113 4.34 -15.48 -0.92
C ALA A 113 3.18 -15.49 0.08
N GLU A 114 2.33 -14.48 0.06
CA GLU A 114 1.28 -14.34 1.06
C GLU A 114 0.17 -15.41 0.95
N PRO A 115 -0.44 -15.66 -0.23
CA PRO A 115 -1.38 -16.76 -0.38
C PRO A 115 -0.81 -18.12 0.03
N VAL A 116 0.45 -18.39 -0.33
CA VAL A 116 1.12 -19.66 0.04
C VAL A 116 1.36 -19.76 1.53
N VAL A 117 1.84 -18.69 2.18
CA VAL A 117 2.07 -18.71 3.63
C VAL A 117 0.76 -18.86 4.40
N HIS A 118 -0.30 -18.16 4.01
CA HIS A 118 -1.59 -18.30 4.67
C HIS A 118 -2.22 -19.67 4.44
N TYR A 119 -1.92 -20.32 3.33
CA TYR A 119 -2.32 -21.71 3.08
C TYR A 119 -1.54 -22.70 3.97
N LEU A 120 -0.21 -22.55 4.05
CA LEU A 120 0.65 -23.45 4.81
C LEU A 120 0.65 -23.17 6.33
N ARG A 121 0.44 -21.93 6.74
CA ARG A 121 0.47 -21.44 8.12
C ARG A 121 -0.71 -20.51 8.39
N PRO A 122 -1.94 -21.02 8.43
CA PRO A 122 -3.11 -20.21 8.72
C PRO A 122 -3.03 -19.63 10.15
N PRO A 123 -3.76 -18.52 10.44
CA PRO A 123 -3.76 -17.90 11.78
C PRO A 123 -4.24 -18.86 12.88
N VAL A 124 -5.09 -19.81 12.54
CA VAL A 124 -5.67 -20.82 13.47
C VAL A 124 -5.77 -22.16 12.75
N GLY A 125 -5.46 -23.24 13.46
CA GLY A 125 -5.53 -24.60 12.95
C GLY A 125 -4.23 -25.08 12.31
N GLU A 126 -4.32 -26.25 11.64
CA GLU A 126 -3.19 -26.84 10.93
C GLU A 126 -3.08 -26.30 9.50
N GLY A 127 -1.85 -26.25 8.98
CA GLY A 127 -1.58 -25.79 7.63
C GLY A 127 -2.07 -26.74 6.54
N ALA A 128 -2.23 -26.21 5.34
CA ALA A 128 -2.65 -26.91 4.13
C ALA A 128 -3.96 -27.75 4.29
N PRO A 129 -5.01 -27.20 4.93
CA PRO A 129 -6.25 -27.91 5.08
C PRO A 129 -6.93 -28.09 3.71
N VAL A 130 -7.62 -29.20 3.51
CA VAL A 130 -8.45 -29.40 2.30
C VAL A 130 -9.50 -28.30 2.21
N GLY A 131 -9.53 -27.56 1.10
CA GLY A 131 -10.42 -26.41 0.90
C GLY A 131 -9.96 -25.13 1.61
N GLY A 132 -8.69 -25.06 2.07
CA GLY A 132 -8.10 -23.88 2.73
C GLY A 132 -7.66 -22.78 1.77
N GLU A 133 -7.67 -23.03 0.47
CA GLU A 133 -7.23 -22.10 -0.57
C GLU A 133 -8.04 -20.80 -0.55
N ASN A 134 -9.37 -20.94 -0.47
CA ASN A 134 -10.28 -19.79 -0.42
C ASN A 134 -10.04 -18.93 0.84
N GLN A 135 -9.74 -19.57 1.97
CA GLN A 135 -9.40 -18.86 3.21
C GLN A 135 -8.06 -18.14 3.10
N ALA A 136 -7.04 -18.78 2.52
CA ALA A 136 -5.72 -18.19 2.33
C ALA A 136 -5.80 -16.95 1.44
N VAL A 137 -6.49 -17.03 0.31
CA VAL A 137 -6.72 -15.88 -0.59
C VAL A 137 -7.59 -14.82 0.09
N ASN A 138 -8.60 -15.19 0.89
CA ASN A 138 -9.43 -14.25 1.63
C ASN A 138 -8.61 -13.44 2.66
N LEU A 139 -7.69 -14.07 3.37
CA LEU A 139 -6.77 -13.40 4.30
C LEU A 139 -5.82 -12.44 3.54
N THR A 140 -5.31 -12.88 2.39
CA THR A 140 -4.54 -12.01 1.50
C THR A 140 -5.38 -10.81 1.04
N MET A 141 -6.64 -11.03 0.68
CA MET A 141 -7.53 -9.94 0.25
C MET A 141 -7.95 -9.00 1.40
N LEU A 142 -7.90 -9.44 2.65
CA LEU A 142 -8.04 -8.57 3.82
C LEU A 142 -6.96 -7.46 3.80
N HIS A 143 -5.74 -7.80 3.41
CA HIS A 143 -4.60 -6.90 3.40
C HIS A 143 -4.54 -6.03 2.13
N TRP A 144 -4.95 -6.55 0.97
CA TRP A 144 -4.76 -5.91 -0.34
C TRP A 144 -6.04 -5.43 -1.02
N GLY A 145 -7.20 -5.80 -0.48
CA GLY A 145 -8.51 -5.49 -1.04
C GLY A 145 -9.15 -4.22 -0.48
N PHE A 146 -10.46 -4.26 -0.27
CA PHE A 146 -11.27 -3.09 0.12
C PHE A 146 -10.78 -2.39 1.38
N ASN A 147 -10.23 -3.11 2.36
CA ASN A 147 -9.69 -2.52 3.58
C ASN A 147 -8.54 -1.56 3.28
N ALA A 148 -7.53 -2.00 2.54
CA ALA A 148 -6.41 -1.18 2.11
C ALA A 148 -6.87 0.05 1.29
N TRP A 149 -7.71 -0.19 0.29
CA TRP A 149 -8.17 0.86 -0.61
C TRP A 149 -9.11 1.86 0.05
N SER A 150 -9.82 1.49 1.13
CA SER A 150 -10.62 2.43 1.93
C SER A 150 -9.76 3.49 2.62
N VAL A 151 -8.57 3.13 3.09
CA VAL A 151 -7.60 4.07 3.69
C VAL A 151 -7.21 5.13 2.67
N TYR A 152 -6.79 4.71 1.48
CA TYR A 152 -6.37 5.62 0.42
C TYR A 152 -7.54 6.43 -0.15
N ALA A 153 -8.69 5.81 -0.33
CA ALA A 153 -9.88 6.45 -0.87
C ALA A 153 -10.35 7.59 0.04
N LEU A 154 -10.46 7.36 1.34
CA LEU A 154 -10.90 8.41 2.26
C LEU A 154 -9.84 9.49 2.46
N MET A 155 -8.58 9.14 2.57
CA MET A 155 -7.50 10.13 2.61
C MET A 155 -7.54 11.03 1.39
N ALA A 156 -7.57 10.44 0.19
CA ALA A 156 -7.61 11.20 -1.07
C ALA A 156 -8.91 12.00 -1.23
N LEU A 157 -10.05 11.46 -0.81
CA LEU A 157 -11.34 12.16 -0.83
C LEU A 157 -11.29 13.45 0.00
N VAL A 158 -10.81 13.35 1.23
CA VAL A 158 -10.69 14.51 2.12
C VAL A 158 -9.76 15.56 1.53
N LEU A 159 -8.58 15.14 1.05
CA LEU A 159 -7.63 16.05 0.41
C LEU A 159 -8.21 16.71 -0.84
N ALA A 160 -8.86 15.95 -1.72
CA ALA A 160 -9.49 16.48 -2.94
C ALA A 160 -10.63 17.45 -2.62
N TYR A 161 -11.50 17.11 -1.66
CA TYR A 161 -12.61 17.96 -1.27
C TYR A 161 -12.12 19.29 -0.70
N PHE A 162 -11.22 19.29 0.27
CA PHE A 162 -10.74 20.52 0.88
C PHE A 162 -9.88 21.34 -0.07
N SER A 163 -9.10 20.72 -0.93
CA SER A 163 -8.27 21.44 -1.90
C SER A 163 -9.10 21.97 -3.07
N PHE A 164 -9.80 21.12 -3.80
CA PHE A 164 -10.42 21.53 -5.07
C PHE A 164 -11.77 22.21 -4.89
N ARG A 165 -12.53 21.90 -3.81
CA ARG A 165 -13.82 22.51 -3.56
C ARG A 165 -13.75 23.67 -2.57
N ARG A 166 -12.83 23.63 -1.60
CA ARG A 166 -12.67 24.67 -0.58
C ARG A 166 -11.49 25.60 -0.80
N GLY A 167 -10.62 25.30 -1.78
CA GLY A 167 -9.47 26.14 -2.13
C GLY A 167 -8.33 26.10 -1.12
N LEU A 168 -8.27 25.07 -0.25
CA LEU A 168 -7.20 24.90 0.72
C LEU A 168 -5.97 24.23 0.07
N PRO A 169 -4.78 24.29 0.69
CA PRO A 169 -3.60 23.60 0.20
C PRO A 169 -3.82 22.08 0.05
N LEU A 170 -3.21 21.48 -0.98
CA LEU A 170 -3.27 20.03 -1.18
C LEU A 170 -2.22 19.35 -0.28
N THR A 171 -2.41 19.44 1.03
CA THR A 171 -1.56 18.85 2.07
C THR A 171 -2.42 18.33 3.21
N LEU A 172 -1.85 17.44 4.06
CA LEU A 172 -2.60 16.79 5.13
C LEU A 172 -3.21 17.78 6.13
N ARG A 173 -2.56 18.93 6.36
CA ARG A 173 -3.10 19.98 7.26
C ARG A 173 -4.51 20.43 6.91
N SER A 174 -4.85 20.40 5.62
CA SER A 174 -6.17 20.83 5.14
C SER A 174 -7.31 19.93 5.58
N ALA A 175 -7.04 18.65 5.84
CA ALA A 175 -8.01 17.70 6.39
C ALA A 175 -8.48 18.12 7.80
N PHE A 176 -7.65 18.85 8.54
CA PHE A 176 -7.93 19.30 9.89
C PHE A 176 -8.58 20.71 9.96
N TYR A 177 -8.85 21.33 8.80
CA TYR A 177 -9.48 22.66 8.77
C TYR A 177 -10.81 22.73 9.56
N PRO A 178 -11.70 21.74 9.52
CA PRO A 178 -12.95 21.78 10.29
C PRO A 178 -12.75 21.87 11.82
N ILE A 179 -11.61 21.42 12.32
CA ILE A 179 -11.26 21.37 13.74
C ILE A 179 -10.38 22.57 14.12
N LEU A 180 -9.39 22.88 13.31
CA LEU A 180 -8.37 23.88 13.62
C LEU A 180 -8.63 25.27 13.00
N GLY A 181 -9.55 25.37 12.02
CA GLY A 181 -9.75 26.59 11.25
C GLY A 181 -8.43 27.13 10.67
N ASP A 182 -8.23 28.43 10.72
CA ASP A 182 -7.03 29.09 10.16
C ASP A 182 -5.71 28.73 10.89
N ARG A 183 -5.80 28.02 12.03
CA ARG A 183 -4.61 27.50 12.73
C ARG A 183 -3.83 26.50 11.89
N ILE A 184 -4.43 25.94 10.82
CA ILE A 184 -3.70 25.10 9.85
C ILE A 184 -2.56 25.85 9.16
N TYR A 185 -2.57 27.17 9.10
CA TYR A 185 -1.50 27.98 8.52
C TYR A 185 -0.36 28.29 9.52
N GLY A 186 -0.55 27.91 10.78
CA GLY A 186 0.43 28.10 11.85
C GLY A 186 1.19 26.83 12.25
N PRO A 187 1.77 26.80 13.47
CA PRO A 187 2.59 25.68 13.95
C PRO A 187 1.86 24.33 13.96
N TRP A 188 0.56 24.32 14.23
CA TRP A 188 -0.24 23.09 14.23
C TRP A 188 -0.31 22.45 12.85
N GLY A 189 -0.55 23.26 11.81
CA GLY A 189 -0.53 22.75 10.43
C GLY A 189 0.88 22.28 10.01
N ALA A 190 1.92 22.99 10.40
CA ALA A 190 3.29 22.56 10.15
C ALA A 190 3.59 21.21 10.83
N ALA A 191 3.17 21.01 12.08
CA ALA A 191 3.33 19.74 12.79
C ALA A 191 2.61 18.58 12.09
N ILE A 192 1.38 18.80 11.57
CA ILE A 192 0.62 17.80 10.81
C ILE A 192 1.37 17.42 9.53
N ASP A 193 1.89 18.39 8.79
CA ASP A 193 2.62 18.10 7.54
C ASP A 193 3.99 17.45 7.82
N VAL A 194 4.68 17.80 8.92
CA VAL A 194 5.89 17.10 9.38
C VAL A 194 5.58 15.63 9.67
N PHE A 195 4.50 15.36 10.41
CA PHE A 195 4.06 14.00 10.69
C PHE A 195 3.76 13.23 9.39
N ALA A 196 3.06 13.84 8.44
CA ALA A 196 2.78 13.23 7.15
C ALA A 196 4.05 12.86 6.38
N ILE A 197 5.05 13.76 6.34
CA ILE A 197 6.33 13.50 5.68
C ILE A 197 7.09 12.36 6.35
N VAL A 198 7.16 12.36 7.67
CA VAL A 198 7.83 11.31 8.44
C VAL A 198 7.16 9.95 8.19
N CYS A 199 5.84 9.86 8.34
CA CYS A 199 5.09 8.62 8.07
C CYS A 199 5.31 8.12 6.64
N THR A 200 5.19 9.01 5.65
CA THR A 200 5.43 8.67 4.24
C THR A 200 6.85 8.15 4.00
N THR A 201 7.84 8.77 4.62
CA THR A 201 9.24 8.34 4.46
C THR A 201 9.46 6.94 5.02
N PHE A 202 8.90 6.61 6.18
CA PHE A 202 8.96 5.26 6.73
C PHE A 202 8.23 4.24 5.85
N GLY A 203 7.03 4.57 5.36
CA GLY A 203 6.30 3.70 4.44
C GLY A 203 7.05 3.43 3.14
N ILE A 204 7.66 4.46 2.52
CA ILE A 204 8.50 4.31 1.33
C ILE A 204 9.74 3.47 1.63
N SER A 205 10.38 3.69 2.77
CA SER A 205 11.58 2.93 3.18
C SER A 205 11.28 1.44 3.35
N THR A 206 10.12 1.08 3.91
CA THR A 206 9.65 -0.31 4.00
C THR A 206 9.53 -0.93 2.61
N SER A 207 8.84 -0.27 1.68
CA SER A 207 8.68 -0.77 0.30
C SER A 207 10.01 -0.88 -0.44
N LEU A 208 10.89 0.12 -0.27
CA LEU A 208 12.21 0.10 -0.89
C LEU A 208 13.06 -1.06 -0.34
N GLY A 209 13.00 -1.28 0.97
CA GLY A 209 13.69 -2.39 1.64
C GLY A 209 13.28 -3.75 1.07
N LEU A 210 11.96 -4.02 1.01
CA LEU A 210 11.42 -5.24 0.42
C LEU A 210 11.85 -5.41 -1.05
N GLY A 211 11.84 -4.32 -1.83
CA GLY A 211 12.25 -4.35 -3.24
C GLY A 211 13.74 -4.63 -3.42
N VAL A 212 14.57 -4.06 -2.58
CA VAL A 212 16.02 -4.31 -2.60
C VAL A 212 16.34 -5.74 -2.23
N GLU A 213 15.65 -6.29 -1.21
CA GLU A 213 15.77 -7.69 -0.82
C GLU A 213 15.38 -8.62 -1.96
N GLN A 214 14.21 -8.45 -2.54
CA GLN A 214 13.73 -9.25 -3.65
C GLN A 214 14.66 -9.21 -4.86
N LEU A 215 15.18 -8.04 -5.23
CA LEU A 215 16.15 -7.92 -6.32
C LEU A 215 17.49 -8.57 -5.99
N SER A 216 17.99 -8.44 -4.76
CA SER A 216 19.23 -9.07 -4.32
C SER A 216 19.13 -10.59 -4.39
N THR A 217 18.06 -11.16 -3.83
CA THR A 217 17.81 -12.61 -3.86
C THR A 217 17.56 -13.12 -5.28
N GLY A 218 16.81 -12.36 -6.10
CA GLY A 218 16.58 -12.69 -7.51
C GLY A 218 17.87 -12.72 -8.33
N LEU A 219 18.78 -11.76 -8.13
CA LEU A 219 20.09 -11.73 -8.79
C LEU A 219 20.99 -12.89 -8.34
N ASN A 220 20.92 -13.26 -7.06
CA ASN A 220 21.63 -14.44 -6.56
C ASN A 220 21.09 -15.70 -7.21
N TYR A 221 19.79 -15.91 -7.23
CA TYR A 221 19.16 -17.10 -7.80
C TYR A 221 19.42 -17.26 -9.30
N LEU A 222 19.28 -16.19 -10.08
CA LEU A 222 19.38 -16.25 -11.55
C LEU A 222 20.82 -16.22 -12.07
N PHE A 223 21.70 -15.48 -11.40
CA PHE A 223 23.03 -15.18 -11.91
C PHE A 223 24.16 -15.55 -10.94
N GLY A 224 23.84 -16.10 -9.76
CA GLY A 224 24.84 -16.45 -8.75
C GLY A 224 25.56 -15.26 -8.12
N VAL A 225 24.98 -14.05 -8.20
CA VAL A 225 25.57 -12.84 -7.61
C VAL A 225 25.46 -12.96 -6.09
N PRO A 226 26.58 -12.92 -5.33
CA PRO A 226 26.51 -13.05 -3.88
C PRO A 226 25.70 -11.94 -3.21
N GLU A 227 24.79 -12.30 -2.34
CA GLU A 227 24.05 -11.34 -1.51
C GLU A 227 25.03 -10.65 -0.54
N SER A 228 25.07 -9.33 -0.61
CA SER A 228 25.96 -8.53 0.21
C SER A 228 25.39 -7.15 0.48
N GLY A 229 25.82 -6.51 1.56
CA GLY A 229 25.45 -5.12 1.85
C GLY A 229 25.85 -4.15 0.73
N ALA A 230 26.96 -4.42 0.03
CA ALA A 230 27.39 -3.62 -1.11
C ALA A 230 26.43 -3.75 -2.31
N LEU A 231 25.95 -4.97 -2.60
CA LEU A 231 24.95 -5.20 -3.64
C LEU A 231 23.63 -4.47 -3.30
N LYS A 232 23.13 -4.63 -2.08
CA LYS A 232 21.90 -3.99 -1.60
C LYS A 232 22.01 -2.45 -1.66
N LEU A 233 23.16 -1.90 -1.29
CA LEU A 233 23.44 -0.46 -1.40
C LEU A 233 23.44 -0.01 -2.88
N ALA A 234 24.09 -0.76 -3.78
CA ALA A 234 24.13 -0.44 -5.20
C ALA A 234 22.72 -0.45 -5.82
N ILE A 235 21.88 -1.44 -5.49
CA ILE A 235 20.47 -1.52 -5.92
C ILE A 235 19.69 -0.32 -5.40
N THR A 236 19.83 0.00 -4.10
CA THR A 236 19.17 1.16 -3.49
C THR A 236 19.54 2.45 -4.21
N VAL A 237 20.83 2.69 -4.44
CA VAL A 237 21.31 3.90 -5.14
C VAL A 237 20.76 3.96 -6.57
N ALA A 238 20.74 2.84 -7.29
CA ALA A 238 20.20 2.78 -8.65
C ALA A 238 18.70 3.12 -8.68
N ILE A 239 17.90 2.54 -7.80
CA ILE A 239 16.45 2.82 -7.70
C ILE A 239 16.23 4.30 -7.35
N MET A 240 16.95 4.82 -6.36
CA MET A 240 16.81 6.23 -5.94
C MET A 240 17.26 7.19 -7.02
N ALA A 241 18.29 6.87 -7.80
CA ALA A 241 18.72 7.67 -8.94
C ALA A 241 17.64 7.69 -10.05
N MET A 242 17.05 6.55 -10.38
CA MET A 242 15.94 6.48 -11.34
C MET A 242 14.73 7.29 -10.86
N ALA A 243 14.37 7.19 -9.59
CA ALA A 243 13.29 7.97 -9.00
C ALA A 243 13.58 9.47 -9.06
N ALA A 244 14.80 9.90 -8.70
CA ALA A 244 15.22 11.29 -8.73
C ALA A 244 15.17 11.87 -10.17
N VAL A 245 15.66 11.12 -11.15
CA VAL A 245 15.58 11.51 -12.57
C VAL A 245 14.13 11.60 -13.03
N SER A 246 13.30 10.63 -12.67
CA SER A 246 11.86 10.62 -13.01
C SER A 246 11.14 11.86 -12.45
N VAL A 247 11.41 12.22 -11.20
CA VAL A 247 10.85 13.42 -10.57
C VAL A 247 11.38 14.70 -11.22
N ALA A 248 12.68 14.76 -11.52
CA ALA A 248 13.31 15.93 -12.17
C ALA A 248 12.76 16.19 -13.59
N LEU A 249 12.40 15.13 -14.33
CA LEU A 249 11.75 15.23 -15.65
C LEU A 249 10.27 15.65 -15.56
N GLY A 250 9.68 15.63 -14.38
CA GLY A 250 8.30 16.03 -14.11
C GLY A 250 7.26 14.96 -14.39
N LEU A 251 5.98 15.32 -14.10
CA LEU A 251 4.86 14.37 -14.14
C LEU A 251 4.60 13.78 -15.52
N ASP A 252 4.62 14.59 -16.56
CA ASP A 252 4.23 14.15 -17.90
C ASP A 252 5.32 13.36 -18.63
N SER A 253 6.59 13.67 -18.38
CA SER A 253 7.72 13.11 -19.13
C SER A 253 8.45 11.99 -18.38
N GLY A 254 8.50 12.06 -17.04
CA GLY A 254 9.21 11.11 -16.21
C GLY A 254 8.26 10.08 -15.56
N ILE A 255 7.45 10.54 -14.63
CA ILE A 255 6.59 9.67 -13.81
C ILE A 255 5.58 8.91 -14.68
N LYS A 256 4.93 9.58 -15.62
CA LYS A 256 3.94 8.95 -16.51
C LYS A 256 4.56 7.83 -17.34
N ARG A 257 5.70 8.08 -18.01
CA ARG A 257 6.36 7.06 -18.85
C ARG A 257 6.82 5.85 -18.05
N LEU A 258 7.43 6.10 -16.88
CA LEU A 258 7.86 5.00 -16.01
C LEU A 258 6.66 4.18 -15.52
N SER A 259 5.55 4.82 -15.17
CA SER A 259 4.30 4.15 -14.79
C SER A 259 3.70 3.34 -15.95
N GLU A 260 3.71 3.86 -17.18
CA GLU A 260 3.23 3.16 -18.37
C GLU A 260 4.07 1.89 -18.64
N ILE A 261 5.41 1.99 -18.56
CA ILE A 261 6.32 0.84 -18.72
C ILE A 261 6.06 -0.19 -17.61
N ASN A 262 5.98 0.23 -16.36
CA ASN A 262 5.70 -0.66 -15.23
C ASN A 262 4.36 -1.40 -15.40
N SER A 263 3.31 -0.67 -15.77
CA SER A 263 1.99 -1.26 -16.01
C SER A 263 2.00 -2.25 -17.17
N PHE A 264 2.69 -1.92 -18.27
CA PHE A 264 2.84 -2.83 -19.41
C PHE A 264 3.57 -4.12 -19.01
N LEU A 265 4.70 -4.01 -18.29
CA LEU A 265 5.46 -5.17 -17.82
C LEU A 265 4.63 -6.04 -16.85
N ALA A 266 3.91 -5.43 -15.94
CA ALA A 266 3.05 -6.15 -14.99
C ALA A 266 1.92 -6.90 -15.71
N ILE A 267 1.25 -6.26 -16.68
CA ILE A 267 0.20 -6.90 -17.47
C ILE A 267 0.78 -8.01 -18.35
N ALA A 268 1.94 -7.79 -18.97
CA ALA A 268 2.61 -8.79 -19.79
C ALA A 268 2.98 -10.04 -18.97
N LEU A 269 3.53 -9.84 -17.77
CA LEU A 269 3.85 -10.92 -16.84
C LEU A 269 2.58 -11.66 -16.38
N LEU A 270 1.53 -10.94 -16.01
CA LEU A 270 0.25 -11.52 -15.63
C LEU A 270 -0.34 -12.37 -16.75
N CYS A 271 -0.37 -11.83 -17.98
CA CYS A 271 -0.87 -12.55 -19.14
C CYS A 271 0.00 -13.78 -19.45
N PHE A 272 1.30 -13.66 -19.33
CA PHE A 272 2.22 -14.78 -19.54
C PHE A 272 1.91 -15.93 -18.58
N VAL A 273 1.85 -15.67 -17.27
CA VAL A 273 1.55 -16.71 -16.28
C VAL A 273 0.13 -17.25 -16.44
N LEU A 274 -0.85 -16.40 -16.73
CA LEU A 274 -2.23 -16.82 -16.98
C LEU A 274 -2.34 -17.78 -18.19
N LEU A 275 -1.58 -17.53 -19.26
CA LEU A 275 -1.67 -18.33 -20.50
C LEU A 275 -0.90 -19.64 -20.44
N ILE A 276 0.25 -19.67 -19.75
CA ILE A 276 1.05 -20.90 -19.64
C ILE A 276 0.70 -21.74 -18.42
N GLY A 277 0.07 -21.15 -17.41
CA GLY A 277 -0.37 -21.82 -16.20
C GLY A 277 -1.71 -22.55 -16.38
N PRO A 278 -2.30 -23.05 -15.30
CA PRO A 278 -3.59 -23.73 -15.31
C PRO A 278 -4.75 -22.71 -15.48
N THR A 279 -4.88 -22.11 -16.67
CA THR A 279 -5.80 -21.00 -16.98
C THR A 279 -7.21 -21.20 -16.46
N ALA A 280 -7.80 -22.41 -16.64
CA ALA A 280 -9.17 -22.70 -16.21
C ALA A 280 -9.30 -22.67 -14.68
N LEU A 281 -8.31 -23.20 -13.96
CA LEU A 281 -8.24 -23.16 -12.50
C LEU A 281 -8.07 -21.72 -12.01
N ILE A 282 -7.18 -20.95 -12.63
CA ILE A 282 -6.93 -19.54 -12.26
C ILE A 282 -8.20 -18.71 -12.43
N LEU A 283 -8.88 -18.81 -13.55
CA LEU A 283 -10.10 -18.03 -13.81
C LEU A 283 -11.28 -18.49 -12.92
N GLY A 284 -11.45 -19.80 -12.75
CA GLY A 284 -12.44 -20.36 -11.83
C GLY A 284 -12.18 -19.94 -10.39
N GLY A 285 -10.92 -20.12 -9.92
CA GLY A 285 -10.50 -19.71 -8.59
C GLY A 285 -10.60 -18.19 -8.36
N THR A 286 -10.33 -17.38 -9.39
CA THR A 286 -10.53 -15.91 -9.28
C THR A 286 -11.99 -15.56 -8.97
N LEU A 287 -12.94 -16.17 -9.66
CA LEU A 287 -14.37 -15.95 -9.43
C LEU A 287 -14.81 -16.46 -8.05
N GLU A 288 -14.39 -17.66 -7.70
CA GLU A 288 -14.73 -18.31 -6.43
C GLU A 288 -14.15 -17.54 -5.25
N ASN A 289 -12.85 -17.21 -5.28
CA ASN A 289 -12.17 -16.46 -4.24
C ASN A 289 -12.71 -15.04 -4.08
N PHE A 290 -13.10 -14.38 -5.17
CA PHE A 290 -13.76 -13.08 -5.08
C PHE A 290 -15.13 -13.20 -4.40
N GLY A 291 -15.92 -14.20 -4.76
CA GLY A 291 -17.20 -14.49 -4.10
C GLY A 291 -17.03 -14.78 -2.61
N TYR A 292 -16.05 -15.61 -2.26
CA TYR A 292 -15.72 -15.95 -0.88
C TYR A 292 -15.26 -14.70 -0.09
N TYR A 293 -14.38 -13.89 -0.66
CA TYR A 293 -13.92 -12.64 -0.05
C TYR A 293 -15.08 -11.67 0.23
N VAL A 294 -15.95 -11.43 -0.75
CA VAL A 294 -17.09 -10.52 -0.57
C VAL A 294 -18.07 -11.06 0.48
N ALA A 295 -18.36 -12.36 0.47
CA ALA A 295 -19.25 -13.00 1.43
C ALA A 295 -18.71 -12.91 2.87
N ASN A 296 -17.38 -12.97 3.05
CA ASN A 296 -16.73 -12.96 4.35
C ASN A 296 -16.13 -11.58 4.74
N LEU A 297 -16.32 -10.54 3.92
CA LEU A 297 -15.67 -9.25 4.08
C LEU A 297 -15.82 -8.67 5.50
N ILE A 298 -17.03 -8.66 6.04
CA ILE A 298 -17.30 -8.10 7.37
C ILE A 298 -16.64 -8.97 8.45
N THR A 299 -16.87 -10.27 8.41
CA THR A 299 -16.35 -11.21 9.40
C THR A 299 -14.82 -11.18 9.45
N THR A 300 -14.17 -11.21 8.26
CA THR A 300 -12.71 -11.18 8.17
C THR A 300 -12.14 -9.82 8.59
N SER A 301 -12.78 -8.70 8.19
CA SER A 301 -12.32 -7.35 8.54
C SER A 301 -12.44 -7.01 10.03
N THR A 302 -13.30 -7.71 10.76
CA THR A 302 -13.52 -7.46 12.19
C THR A 302 -12.93 -8.55 13.08
N ASN A 303 -12.31 -9.58 12.50
CA ASN A 303 -11.66 -10.64 13.28
C ASN A 303 -10.29 -10.17 13.75
N LEU A 304 -10.14 -10.01 15.06
CA LEU A 304 -8.88 -9.66 15.72
C LEU A 304 -8.26 -10.84 16.48
N PHE A 305 -8.77 -12.04 16.26
CA PHE A 305 -8.30 -13.26 16.94
C PHE A 305 -8.21 -13.11 18.47
N THR A 306 -9.15 -12.35 19.06
CA THR A 306 -9.13 -11.98 20.50
C THR A 306 -9.19 -13.19 21.43
N TYR A 307 -9.76 -14.30 20.96
CA TYR A 307 -9.95 -15.53 21.72
C TYR A 307 -9.01 -16.66 21.30
N GLU A 308 -8.07 -16.35 20.39
CA GLU A 308 -7.11 -17.28 19.83
C GLU A 308 -5.69 -16.88 20.23
N ASP A 309 -4.85 -17.88 20.52
CA ASP A 309 -3.45 -17.64 20.81
C ASP A 309 -2.64 -17.68 19.49
N THR A 310 -2.47 -16.51 18.89
CA THR A 310 -1.76 -16.38 17.62
C THR A 310 -0.98 -15.07 17.52
N GLU A 311 0.26 -15.16 17.07
CA GLU A 311 1.09 -13.98 16.72
C GLU A 311 0.78 -13.44 15.31
N TRP A 312 -0.05 -14.17 14.55
CA TRP A 312 -0.34 -13.86 13.13
C TRP A 312 -0.90 -12.46 12.95
N LEU A 313 -1.81 -12.02 13.84
CA LEU A 313 -2.44 -10.71 13.75
C LEU A 313 -1.39 -9.57 13.72
N GLY A 314 -0.41 -9.63 14.61
CA GLY A 314 0.66 -8.63 14.72
C GLY A 314 1.59 -8.63 13.52
N GLY A 315 2.03 -9.81 13.09
CA GLY A 315 2.97 -9.99 11.98
C GLY A 315 2.37 -9.68 10.61
N TRP A 316 1.05 -9.83 10.45
CA TRP A 316 0.37 -9.64 9.18
C TRP A 316 -0.58 -8.46 9.18
N THR A 317 -1.74 -8.55 9.79
CA THR A 317 -2.80 -7.56 9.65
C THR A 317 -2.41 -6.19 10.20
N ILE A 318 -1.86 -6.14 11.42
CA ILE A 318 -1.46 -4.85 12.03
C ILE A 318 -0.27 -4.25 11.28
N PHE A 319 0.68 -5.07 10.84
CA PHE A 319 1.78 -4.63 10.00
C PHE A 319 1.26 -3.99 8.71
N TYR A 320 0.37 -4.66 7.96
CA TYR A 320 -0.20 -4.12 6.72
C TYR A 320 -1.00 -2.84 6.95
N TRP A 321 -1.84 -2.81 7.97
CA TRP A 321 -2.65 -1.62 8.25
C TRP A 321 -1.77 -0.44 8.66
N GLY A 322 -0.74 -0.66 9.45
CA GLY A 322 0.28 0.34 9.75
C GLY A 322 1.00 0.84 8.50
N TRP A 323 1.37 -0.07 7.60
CA TRP A 323 2.02 0.24 6.33
C TRP A 323 1.10 1.10 5.44
N TRP A 324 -0.15 0.70 5.22
CA TRP A 324 -1.11 1.46 4.43
C TRP A 324 -1.41 2.84 5.01
N ILE A 325 -1.59 2.95 6.31
CA ILE A 325 -1.82 4.23 6.98
C ILE A 325 -0.61 5.16 6.84
N SER A 326 0.62 4.65 6.94
CA SER A 326 1.84 5.44 6.76
C SER A 326 2.00 5.97 5.32
N TRP A 327 1.56 5.19 4.34
CA TRP A 327 1.57 5.57 2.92
C TRP A 327 0.42 6.52 2.51
N ALA A 328 -0.65 6.53 3.28
CA ALA A 328 -1.88 7.20 2.92
C ALA A 328 -1.73 8.71 2.59
N PRO A 329 -0.89 9.51 3.27
CA PRO A 329 -0.71 10.90 2.90
C PRO A 329 -0.15 11.08 1.49
N PHE A 330 0.83 10.26 1.10
CA PHE A 330 1.47 10.32 -0.21
C PHE A 330 0.54 9.82 -1.33
N VAL A 331 0.02 8.62 -1.19
CA VAL A 331 -0.91 8.01 -2.16
C VAL A 331 -2.19 8.83 -2.25
N GLY A 332 -2.67 9.35 -1.13
CA GLY A 332 -3.85 10.22 -1.06
C GLY A 332 -3.69 11.50 -1.85
N ILE A 333 -2.54 12.18 -1.79
CA ILE A 333 -2.25 13.37 -2.60
C ILE A 333 -2.25 13.02 -4.09
N PHE A 334 -1.63 11.92 -4.47
CA PHE A 334 -1.60 11.48 -5.86
C PHE A 334 -3.00 11.20 -6.41
N ILE A 335 -3.77 10.34 -5.70
CA ILE A 335 -5.14 9.99 -6.10
C ILE A 335 -6.06 11.22 -6.12
N ALA A 336 -5.95 12.12 -5.13
CA ALA A 336 -6.70 13.38 -5.12
C ALA A 336 -6.42 14.18 -6.39
N ARG A 337 -5.14 14.35 -6.73
CA ARG A 337 -4.71 15.18 -7.87
C ARG A 337 -5.25 14.69 -9.21
N ILE A 338 -5.27 13.39 -9.44
CA ILE A 338 -5.78 12.81 -10.70
C ILE A 338 -7.31 12.73 -10.75
N SER A 339 -8.00 13.00 -9.64
CA SER A 339 -9.45 12.78 -9.51
C SER A 339 -10.29 14.06 -9.52
N ARG A 340 -9.66 15.21 -9.80
CA ARG A 340 -10.37 16.49 -9.88
C ARG A 340 -11.52 16.43 -10.88
N GLY A 341 -12.68 17.00 -10.51
CA GLY A 341 -13.88 17.09 -11.33
C GLY A 341 -14.79 15.85 -11.29
N ARG A 342 -14.36 14.72 -10.70
CA ARG A 342 -15.22 13.54 -10.50
C ARG A 342 -16.20 13.76 -9.36
N THR A 343 -17.31 13.03 -9.37
CA THR A 343 -18.21 12.96 -8.21
C THR A 343 -17.60 12.09 -7.12
N ILE A 344 -17.96 12.32 -5.86
CA ILE A 344 -17.53 11.50 -4.72
C ILE A 344 -17.88 10.01 -4.96
N ARG A 345 -19.07 9.73 -5.51
CA ARG A 345 -19.48 8.35 -5.83
C ARG A 345 -18.58 7.70 -6.87
N GLU A 346 -18.39 8.36 -8.00
CA GLU A 346 -17.53 7.88 -9.08
C GLU A 346 -16.09 7.65 -8.57
N PHE A 347 -15.61 8.59 -7.76
CA PHE A 347 -14.31 8.52 -7.13
C PHE A 347 -14.18 7.31 -6.20
N LEU A 348 -15.08 7.16 -5.21
CA LEU A 348 -14.99 6.06 -4.24
C LEU A 348 -15.14 4.70 -4.90
N ILE A 349 -16.11 4.54 -5.82
CA ILE A 349 -16.29 3.28 -6.54
C ILE A 349 -15.03 2.96 -7.36
N GLY A 350 -14.51 3.92 -8.10
CA GLY A 350 -13.33 3.68 -8.95
C GLY A 350 -12.08 3.34 -8.14
N VAL A 351 -11.80 4.10 -7.05
CA VAL A 351 -10.61 3.88 -6.22
C VAL A 351 -10.67 2.58 -5.43
N MET A 352 -11.86 2.14 -5.01
CA MET A 352 -11.98 0.91 -4.23
C MET A 352 -12.13 -0.34 -5.11
N VAL A 353 -12.98 -0.29 -6.14
CA VAL A 353 -13.34 -1.49 -6.90
C VAL A 353 -12.27 -1.86 -7.94
N ALA A 354 -11.81 -0.90 -8.74
CA ALA A 354 -10.91 -1.23 -9.83
C ALA A 354 -9.58 -1.86 -9.39
N PRO A 355 -8.86 -1.29 -8.40
CA PRO A 355 -7.65 -1.93 -7.90
C PRO A 355 -7.91 -3.25 -7.18
N THR A 356 -9.01 -3.36 -6.41
CA THR A 356 -9.36 -4.61 -5.71
C THR A 356 -9.59 -5.75 -6.70
N LEU A 357 -10.33 -5.52 -7.80
CA LEU A 357 -10.53 -6.53 -8.83
C LEU A 357 -9.23 -6.96 -9.50
N PHE A 358 -8.34 -6.00 -9.74
CA PHE A 358 -7.02 -6.32 -10.28
C PHE A 358 -6.20 -7.18 -9.29
N VAL A 359 -6.19 -6.81 -8.01
CA VAL A 359 -5.47 -7.56 -6.98
C VAL A 359 -6.02 -8.97 -6.82
N VAL A 360 -7.34 -9.16 -6.84
CA VAL A 360 -7.94 -10.51 -6.83
C VAL A 360 -7.40 -11.37 -7.98
N LEU A 361 -7.41 -10.83 -9.19
CA LEU A 361 -6.86 -11.54 -10.34
C LEU A 361 -5.36 -11.82 -10.18
N TRP A 362 -4.59 -10.84 -9.74
CA TRP A 362 -3.15 -10.97 -9.51
C TRP A 362 -2.83 -12.07 -8.52
N MET A 363 -3.47 -12.07 -7.35
CA MET A 363 -3.24 -13.04 -6.29
C MET A 363 -3.65 -14.48 -6.71
N ASN A 364 -4.65 -14.61 -7.57
CA ASN A 364 -5.02 -15.92 -8.11
C ASN A 364 -4.09 -16.39 -9.23
N VAL A 365 -3.63 -15.47 -10.09
CA VAL A 365 -2.67 -15.83 -11.17
C VAL A 365 -1.37 -16.33 -10.56
N PHE A 366 -0.82 -15.64 -9.57
CA PHE A 366 0.49 -16.00 -8.98
C PHE A 366 0.33 -16.92 -7.77
N GLY A 367 -0.41 -16.53 -6.77
CA GLY A 367 -0.58 -17.29 -5.53
C GLY A 367 -1.42 -18.56 -5.73
N GLY A 368 -2.50 -18.46 -6.48
CA GLY A 368 -3.33 -19.64 -6.80
C GLY A 368 -2.56 -20.69 -7.60
N SER A 369 -1.78 -20.27 -8.60
CA SER A 369 -0.90 -21.20 -9.35
C SER A 369 0.18 -21.82 -8.46
N ALA A 370 0.71 -21.07 -7.50
CA ALA A 370 1.71 -21.58 -6.58
C ALA A 370 1.10 -22.63 -5.61
N ILE A 371 -0.11 -22.42 -5.12
CA ILE A 371 -0.83 -23.41 -4.30
C ILE A 371 -1.12 -24.66 -5.12
N ASP A 372 -1.49 -24.53 -6.40
CA ASP A 372 -1.70 -25.70 -7.29
C ASP A 372 -0.43 -26.54 -7.46
N LEU A 373 0.74 -25.92 -7.58
CA LEU A 373 2.03 -26.62 -7.60
C LEU A 373 2.29 -27.40 -6.29
N ILE A 374 1.93 -26.84 -5.15
CA ILE A 374 2.03 -27.52 -3.86
C ILE A 374 1.12 -28.75 -3.84
N HIS A 375 -0.10 -28.67 -4.35
CA HIS A 375 -1.02 -29.81 -4.49
C HIS A 375 -0.48 -30.88 -5.44
N ALA A 376 0.25 -30.49 -6.47
CA ALA A 376 0.91 -31.43 -7.40
C ALA A 376 2.12 -32.16 -6.79
N GLY A 377 2.49 -31.84 -5.56
CA GLY A 377 3.58 -32.51 -4.83
C GLY A 377 4.90 -31.74 -4.81
N GLU A 378 4.95 -30.51 -5.30
CA GLU A 378 6.11 -29.61 -5.23
C GLU A 378 6.23 -28.97 -3.82
N VAL A 379 6.32 -29.82 -2.79
CA VAL A 379 6.34 -29.40 -1.37
C VAL A 379 7.57 -28.54 -1.05
N SER A 380 8.71 -28.82 -1.68
CA SER A 380 9.96 -28.05 -1.54
C SER A 380 9.80 -26.57 -1.92
N PHE A 381 8.97 -26.27 -2.90
CA PHE A 381 8.65 -24.91 -3.31
C PHE A 381 7.87 -24.17 -2.19
N GLY A 382 6.84 -24.80 -1.63
CA GLY A 382 6.04 -24.22 -0.55
C GLY A 382 6.87 -23.96 0.72
N GLU A 383 7.75 -24.89 1.09
CA GLU A 383 8.66 -24.75 2.22
C GLU A 383 9.68 -23.62 2.01
N ALA A 384 10.24 -23.49 0.81
CA ALA A 384 11.16 -22.40 0.46
C ALA A 384 10.47 -21.04 0.62
N VAL A 385 9.27 -20.86 0.04
CA VAL A 385 8.50 -19.62 0.16
C VAL A 385 8.16 -19.31 1.62
N ALA A 386 7.75 -20.31 2.40
CA ALA A 386 7.40 -20.10 3.81
C ALA A 386 8.63 -19.76 4.67
N ASN A 387 9.81 -20.33 4.36
CA ASN A 387 11.03 -20.10 5.12
C ASN A 387 11.64 -18.73 4.81
N ASP A 388 11.64 -18.32 3.54
CA ASP A 388 12.17 -16.99 3.15
C ASP A 388 11.37 -15.85 3.79
N LEU A 389 10.07 -15.99 3.95
CA LEU A 389 9.25 -15.00 4.63
C LEU A 389 9.43 -15.00 6.15
N SER A 390 9.83 -16.10 6.76
CA SER A 390 10.14 -16.14 8.20
C SER A 390 11.38 -15.32 8.56
N LEU A 391 12.23 -14.99 7.59
CA LEU A 391 13.39 -14.10 7.75
C LEU A 391 13.03 -12.61 7.72
N ILE A 392 11.83 -12.25 7.28
CA ILE A 392 11.36 -10.85 7.16
C ILE A 392 10.71 -10.38 8.47
N HIS A 393 10.25 -11.30 9.28
CA HIS A 393 9.66 -11.06 10.60
C HIS A 393 10.67 -11.27 11.72
#